data_a630892805beac859906b40833755dae
#
_entry.id   a630892805beac859906b40833755dae
#
_cell.length_a   1.000
_cell.length_b   1.000
_cell.length_c   1.000
_cell.angle_alpha   90.00
_cell.angle_beta   90.00
_cell.angle_gamma   90.00
#
_symmetry.space_group_name_H-M   'P 1'
#
loop_
_entity.id
_entity.type
_entity.pdbx_description
1 polymer ?
#
loop_
_entity_poly.entity_id
_entity_poly.type
_entity_poly.pdbx_seq_one_letter_code
_entity_poly.pdbx_strand_id
1 'polypeptide(L)'
;GEKVIDFKNSNLHIVSYSTPIHTKLKWSELKNHLHYLENLPEAIPYRTSYYNETWGFCLNYNDYKKYFTDENEEFEIFIESKLENGSLSIGELLIEGKSKKEYLLSSYICHPSMLNDSMSGVIASTLIAKELLKNKENLEHSYRIVFVPETIGAIAYCANNEKAMKSIKNGLVLTTCGGLGQYGYKQSWQKENFINEMIEDVF
;
A
#
# COMPACT_ATOMS: atom_id res chain seq x y z
N GLY A 1 15.72 8.91 30.15
CA GLY A 1 15.00 7.63 30.00
C GLY A 1 15.47 6.87 28.78
N GLU A 2 15.19 5.59 28.75
CA GLU A 2 15.43 4.75 27.58
C GLU A 2 14.31 4.94 26.55
N LYS A 3 14.65 5.00 25.26
CA LYS A 3 13.65 4.99 24.18
C LYS A 3 13.22 3.56 23.92
N VAL A 4 11.96 3.25 24.17
CA VAL A 4 11.36 1.94 23.91
C VAL A 4 10.90 1.83 22.44
N ILE A 5 10.30 2.89 21.92
CA ILE A 5 9.78 2.99 20.55
C ILE A 5 10.39 4.22 19.89
N ASP A 6 10.95 4.04 18.68
CA ASP A 6 11.45 5.16 17.87
C ASP A 6 11.07 4.92 16.39
N PHE A 7 10.33 5.86 15.80
CA PHE A 7 9.94 5.85 14.39
C PHE A 7 11.14 5.72 13.44
N LYS A 8 12.32 6.20 13.84
CA LYS A 8 13.55 6.07 13.04
C LYS A 8 14.02 4.64 12.88
N ASN A 9 13.69 3.76 13.83
CA ASN A 9 14.03 2.35 13.77
C ASN A 9 13.06 1.57 12.86
N SER A 10 11.77 1.94 12.88
CA SER A 10 10.75 1.40 12.00
C SER A 10 9.57 2.36 11.90
N ASN A 11 9.15 2.67 10.68
CA ASN A 11 7.93 3.46 10.45
C ASN A 11 6.65 2.72 10.85
N LEU A 12 6.70 1.40 11.04
CA LEU A 12 5.58 0.62 11.56
C LEU A 12 5.28 0.93 13.04
N HIS A 13 6.23 1.51 13.78
CA HIS A 13 6.02 1.84 15.18
C HIS A 13 4.90 2.84 15.46
N ILE A 14 4.49 3.63 14.47
CA ILE A 14 3.39 4.57 14.60
C ILE A 14 2.15 4.03 13.87
N VAL A 15 1.02 3.99 14.56
CA VAL A 15 -0.27 3.74 13.90
C VAL A 15 -0.50 4.82 12.84
N SER A 16 -0.71 4.41 11.59
CA SER A 16 -0.89 5.34 10.48
C SER A 16 -2.10 6.26 10.72
N TYR A 17 -1.96 7.54 10.38
CA TYR A 17 -2.91 8.64 10.65
C TYR A 17 -3.05 9.00 12.14
N SER A 18 -2.10 8.66 12.99
CA SER A 18 -2.09 9.11 14.39
C SER A 18 -2.11 10.63 14.50
N THR A 19 -2.97 11.13 15.38
CA THR A 19 -2.98 12.55 15.75
C THR A 19 -1.71 12.92 16.53
N PRO A 20 -1.25 14.17 16.47
CA PRO A 20 -0.09 14.61 17.25
C PRO A 20 -0.41 14.58 18.74
N ILE A 21 0.56 14.17 19.54
CA ILE A 21 0.46 14.15 21.00
C ILE A 21 1.84 14.31 21.64
N HIS A 22 1.87 15.08 22.75
CA HIS A 22 3.01 15.11 23.66
C HIS A 22 2.49 15.11 25.10
N THR A 23 2.64 14.01 25.79
CA THR A 23 2.13 13.84 27.16
C THR A 23 2.91 12.76 27.91
N LYS A 24 2.63 12.62 29.21
CA LYS A 24 3.06 11.48 30.01
C LYS A 24 1.86 10.70 30.46
N LEU A 25 1.93 9.39 30.31
CA LEU A 25 0.87 8.45 30.69
C LEU A 25 1.46 7.29 31.48
N LYS A 26 0.70 6.80 32.45
CA LYS A 26 0.98 5.51 33.07
C LYS A 26 0.73 4.39 32.06
N TRP A 27 1.43 3.27 32.20
CA TRP A 27 1.18 2.13 31.34
C TRP A 27 -0.30 1.67 31.37
N SER A 28 -0.94 1.70 32.53
CA SER A 28 -2.36 1.38 32.67
C SER A 28 -3.28 2.15 31.71
N GLU A 29 -2.90 3.37 31.32
CA GLU A 29 -3.60 4.23 30.36
C GLU A 29 -3.07 3.98 28.93
N LEU A 30 -1.75 3.90 28.77
CA LEU A 30 -1.05 3.71 27.50
C LEU A 30 -1.39 2.38 26.82
N LYS A 31 -1.66 1.32 27.58
CA LYS A 31 -1.91 -0.03 27.06
C LYS A 31 -3.00 -0.10 25.97
N ASN A 32 -3.98 0.80 26.01
CA ASN A 32 -5.04 0.85 25.02
C ASN A 32 -4.58 1.40 23.66
N HIS A 33 -3.40 2.00 23.61
CA HIS A 33 -2.78 2.57 22.42
C HIS A 33 -1.59 1.74 21.92
N LEU A 34 -1.34 0.56 22.52
CA LEU A 34 -0.27 -0.35 22.12
C LEU A 34 -0.83 -1.53 21.33
N HIS A 35 -0.20 -1.83 20.21
CA HIS A 35 -0.61 -2.93 19.33
C HIS A 35 0.56 -3.87 19.08
N TYR A 36 0.32 -5.17 19.29
CA TYR A 36 1.30 -6.24 19.11
C TYR A 36 0.59 -7.54 18.67
N LEU A 37 1.37 -8.56 18.30
CA LEU A 37 0.87 -9.87 17.92
C LEU A 37 1.52 -10.95 18.80
N GLU A 38 0.76 -11.58 19.68
CA GLU A 38 1.28 -12.62 20.58
C GLU A 38 1.75 -13.88 19.83
N ASN A 39 1.05 -14.22 18.74
CA ASN A 39 1.37 -15.37 17.90
C ASN A 39 2.54 -15.11 16.91
N LEU A 40 2.98 -13.86 16.79
CA LEU A 40 4.15 -13.45 16.00
C LEU A 40 5.03 -12.49 16.83
N PRO A 41 5.72 -13.02 17.86
CA PRO A 41 6.31 -12.18 18.93
C PRO A 41 7.45 -11.27 18.48
N GLU A 42 8.03 -11.49 17.31
CA GLU A 42 9.09 -10.64 16.74
C GLU A 42 8.55 -9.63 15.71
N ALA A 43 7.30 -9.78 15.27
CA ALA A 43 6.71 -8.92 14.26
C ALA A 43 6.13 -7.63 14.87
N ILE A 44 6.36 -6.51 14.18
CA ILE A 44 5.66 -5.26 14.45
C ILE A 44 4.45 -5.19 13.53
N PRO A 45 3.21 -5.17 14.07
CA PRO A 45 2.02 -5.13 13.22
C PRO A 45 1.88 -3.79 12.48
N TYR A 46 1.30 -3.83 11.29
CA TYR A 46 0.78 -2.64 10.65
C TYR A 46 -0.62 -2.33 11.19
N ARG A 47 -0.82 -1.09 11.65
CA ARG A 47 -2.12 -0.58 12.08
C ARG A 47 -2.38 0.80 11.50
N THR A 48 -3.65 1.08 11.28
CA THR A 48 -4.12 2.39 10.80
C THR A 48 -5.40 2.79 11.54
N SER A 49 -5.54 4.07 11.82
CA SER A 49 -6.75 4.64 12.39
C SER A 49 -7.79 5.01 11.33
N TYR A 50 -7.38 5.03 10.03
CA TYR A 50 -8.17 5.54 8.92
C TYR A 50 -8.72 6.95 9.21
N TYR A 51 -10.04 7.09 9.41
CA TYR A 51 -10.72 8.37 9.60
C TYR A 51 -11.03 8.68 11.08
N ASN A 52 -10.55 7.86 12.01
CA ASN A 52 -10.74 8.11 13.43
C ASN A 52 -9.62 8.99 13.96
N GLU A 53 -9.98 10.05 14.67
CA GLU A 53 -9.02 10.90 15.39
C GLU A 53 -8.50 10.16 16.63
N THR A 54 -7.44 9.41 16.45
CA THR A 54 -6.77 8.66 17.51
C THR A 54 -5.26 8.57 17.22
N TRP A 55 -4.53 8.01 18.15
CA TRP A 55 -3.10 7.77 18.03
C TRP A 55 -2.74 6.42 18.65
N GLY A 56 -1.55 5.88 18.32
CA GLY A 56 -1.09 4.64 18.91
C GLY A 56 0.28 4.22 18.39
N PHE A 57 0.80 3.19 19.04
CA PHE A 57 2.07 2.58 18.70
C PHE A 57 1.93 1.09 18.42
N CYS A 58 2.76 0.63 17.51
CA CYS A 58 2.96 -0.78 17.23
C CYS A 58 4.35 -1.20 17.66
N LEU A 59 4.46 -2.36 18.29
CA LEU A 59 5.74 -2.93 18.71
C LEU A 59 5.67 -4.45 18.65
N ASN A 60 6.82 -5.10 18.67
CA ASN A 60 6.85 -6.54 18.79
C ASN A 60 6.48 -6.99 20.21
N TYR A 61 5.96 -8.19 20.36
CA TYR A 61 5.47 -8.69 21.66
C TYR A 61 6.60 -8.94 22.66
N ASN A 62 7.80 -9.24 22.19
CA ASN A 62 8.96 -9.42 23.07
C ASN A 62 9.33 -8.11 23.77
N ASP A 63 9.37 -6.99 23.03
CA ASP A 63 9.61 -5.66 23.62
C ASP A 63 8.45 -5.24 24.52
N TYR A 64 7.20 -5.53 24.15
CA TYR A 64 6.06 -5.29 25.02
C TYR A 64 6.24 -5.96 26.39
N LYS A 65 6.56 -7.24 26.42
CA LYS A 65 6.80 -7.98 27.69
C LYS A 65 8.00 -7.48 28.49
N LYS A 66 9.01 -6.98 27.80
CA LYS A 66 10.24 -6.50 28.43
C LYS A 66 10.05 -5.15 29.14
N TYR A 67 9.36 -4.22 28.49
CA TYR A 67 9.30 -2.83 28.94
C TYR A 67 8.00 -2.45 29.66
N PHE A 68 6.93 -3.18 29.49
CA PHE A 68 5.62 -2.85 30.06
C PHE A 68 5.23 -3.86 31.15
N THR A 69 5.87 -3.74 32.30
CA THR A 69 5.75 -4.69 33.43
C THR A 69 5.10 -4.11 34.67
N ASP A 70 5.16 -2.80 34.89
CA ASP A 70 4.58 -2.10 36.05
C ASP A 70 3.49 -1.13 35.58
N GLU A 71 2.23 -1.36 36.02
CA GLU A 71 1.09 -0.52 35.67
C GLU A 71 1.20 0.95 36.11
N ASN A 72 2.09 1.24 37.09
CA ASN A 72 2.33 2.58 37.58
C ASN A 72 3.50 3.26 36.88
N GLU A 73 4.27 2.54 36.07
CA GLU A 73 5.38 3.13 35.33
C GLU A 73 4.86 4.20 34.34
N GLU A 74 5.56 5.33 34.35
CA GLU A 74 5.19 6.48 33.51
C GLU A 74 6.05 6.55 32.27
N PHE A 75 5.40 6.71 31.12
CA PHE A 75 6.03 6.84 29.81
C PHE A 75 5.78 8.22 29.23
N GLU A 76 6.82 8.84 28.69
CA GLU A 76 6.68 10.03 27.86
C GLU A 76 6.30 9.63 26.44
N ILE A 77 5.19 10.18 25.96
CA ILE A 77 4.60 9.92 24.67
C ILE A 77 4.81 11.14 23.79
N PHE A 78 5.41 10.93 22.62
CA PHE A 78 5.63 11.98 21.65
C PHE A 78 5.38 11.49 20.24
N ILE A 79 4.35 12.03 19.57
CA ILE A 79 4.06 11.84 18.14
C ILE A 79 4.00 13.22 17.51
N GLU A 80 4.94 13.51 16.62
CA GLU A 80 4.95 14.69 15.78
C GLU A 80 4.34 14.35 14.43
N SER A 81 3.04 14.58 14.29
CA SER A 81 2.29 14.38 13.05
C SER A 81 1.54 15.66 12.67
N LYS A 82 1.09 15.72 11.43
CA LYS A 82 0.25 16.80 10.91
C LYS A 82 -0.93 16.20 10.18
N LEU A 83 -2.12 16.70 10.48
CA LEU A 83 -3.35 16.41 9.77
C LEU A 83 -3.79 17.70 9.07
N GLU A 84 -3.39 17.85 7.82
CA GLU A 84 -3.61 19.05 7.02
C GLU A 84 -4.06 18.66 5.61
N ASN A 85 -4.58 19.64 4.86
CA ASN A 85 -4.93 19.44 3.46
C ASN A 85 -3.69 18.98 2.68
N GLY A 86 -3.82 17.87 2.00
CA GLY A 86 -2.78 17.26 1.19
C GLY A 86 -3.20 17.05 -0.25
N SER A 87 -2.44 16.24 -0.96
CA SER A 87 -2.74 15.83 -2.33
C SER A 87 -2.62 14.33 -2.49
N LEU A 88 -3.44 13.77 -3.38
CA LEU A 88 -3.33 12.39 -3.80
C LEU A 88 -2.32 12.30 -4.94
N SER A 89 -1.21 11.59 -4.72
CA SER A 89 -0.20 11.37 -5.76
C SER A 89 -0.57 10.17 -6.62
N ILE A 90 -0.49 10.34 -7.93
CA ILE A 90 -0.71 9.30 -8.93
C ILE A 90 0.48 9.29 -9.88
N GLY A 91 1.01 8.09 -10.15
CA GLY A 91 2.03 7.88 -11.17
C GLY A 91 1.39 7.36 -12.45
N GLU A 92 1.71 7.98 -13.60
CA GLU A 92 1.17 7.55 -14.90
C GLU A 92 2.26 7.57 -15.97
N LEU A 93 2.28 6.53 -16.80
CA LEU A 93 3.10 6.44 -17.99
C LEU A 93 2.25 5.90 -19.15
N LEU A 94 2.17 6.64 -20.25
CA LEU A 94 1.60 6.17 -21.50
C LEU A 94 2.72 5.83 -22.50
N ILE A 95 2.74 4.59 -22.96
CA ILE A 95 3.62 4.11 -24.02
C ILE A 95 2.76 3.97 -25.27
N GLU A 96 2.92 4.89 -26.19
CA GLU A 96 2.16 4.92 -27.44
C GLU A 96 2.65 3.85 -28.41
N GLY A 97 1.71 3.04 -28.95
CA GLY A 97 1.90 2.15 -30.07
C GLY A 97 1.24 2.71 -31.34
N LYS A 98 1.13 1.88 -32.39
CA LYS A 98 0.51 2.24 -33.67
C LYS A 98 -0.99 2.53 -33.54
N SER A 99 -1.67 1.81 -32.65
CA SER A 99 -3.09 1.98 -32.36
C SER A 99 -3.29 2.76 -31.06
N LYS A 100 -4.34 3.62 -31.06
CA LYS A 100 -4.77 4.34 -29.86
C LYS A 100 -5.59 3.48 -28.88
N LYS A 101 -5.81 2.19 -29.18
CA LYS A 101 -6.40 1.26 -28.21
C LYS A 101 -5.39 1.01 -27.12
N GLU A 102 -5.81 1.18 -25.87
CA GLU A 102 -4.92 1.08 -24.72
C GLU A 102 -5.18 -0.20 -23.92
N TYR A 103 -4.10 -0.77 -23.38
CA TYR A 103 -4.14 -1.78 -22.33
C TYR A 103 -3.58 -1.17 -21.05
N LEU A 104 -4.29 -1.40 -19.93
CA LEU A 104 -3.93 -0.86 -18.63
C LEU A 104 -3.15 -1.88 -17.80
N LEU A 105 -2.05 -1.45 -17.21
CA LEU A 105 -1.41 -2.12 -16.07
C LEU A 105 -1.49 -1.18 -14.88
N SER A 106 -2.07 -1.65 -13.78
CA SER A 106 -2.18 -0.84 -12.57
C SER A 106 -1.62 -1.57 -11.35
N SER A 107 -1.11 -0.82 -10.39
CA SER A 107 -0.69 -1.33 -9.10
C SER A 107 -0.86 -0.28 -8.02
N TYR A 108 -0.72 -0.68 -6.74
CA TYR A 108 -0.99 0.18 -5.59
C TYR A 108 0.28 0.84 -5.04
N ILE A 109 0.13 2.09 -4.62
CA ILE A 109 1.13 2.89 -3.91
C ILE A 109 0.46 3.54 -2.70
N CYS A 110 0.11 2.77 -1.68
CA CYS A 110 -0.81 3.19 -0.62
C CYS A 110 -0.12 3.65 0.65
N HIS A 111 0.50 2.73 1.35
CA HIS A 111 0.95 2.90 2.73
C HIS A 111 2.46 2.66 2.87
N PRO A 112 3.10 3.12 3.93
CA PRO A 112 4.50 2.80 4.19
C PRO A 112 4.71 1.29 4.40
N SER A 113 5.96 0.85 4.28
CA SER A 113 6.38 -0.55 4.47
C SER A 113 5.71 -1.55 3.53
N MET A 114 5.42 -1.13 2.30
CA MET A 114 4.93 -2.02 1.26
C MET A 114 6.02 -2.99 0.82
N LEU A 115 5.71 -4.29 0.83
CA LEU A 115 6.58 -5.35 0.30
C LEU A 115 5.84 -6.12 -0.80
N ASN A 116 5.42 -7.37 -0.51
CA ASN A 116 4.67 -8.14 -1.49
C ASN A 116 3.36 -7.43 -1.88
N ASP A 117 2.65 -6.89 -0.91
CA ASP A 117 1.51 -6.00 -1.11
C ASP A 117 1.96 -4.53 -0.97
N SER A 118 2.04 -3.75 -2.04
CA SER A 118 1.92 -4.16 -3.45
C SER A 118 3.15 -3.70 -4.25
N MET A 119 4.31 -3.52 -3.57
CA MET A 119 5.56 -3.14 -4.23
C MET A 119 5.96 -4.16 -5.30
N SER A 120 5.64 -5.45 -5.09
CA SER A 120 5.87 -6.49 -6.10
C SER A 120 5.14 -6.20 -7.41
N GLY A 121 3.89 -5.74 -7.34
CA GLY A 121 3.12 -5.32 -8.51
C GLY A 121 3.68 -4.08 -9.18
N VAL A 122 4.16 -3.10 -8.39
CA VAL A 122 4.84 -1.90 -8.90
C VAL A 122 6.12 -2.28 -9.66
N ILE A 123 6.94 -3.17 -9.09
CA ILE A 123 8.17 -3.66 -9.73
C ILE A 123 7.84 -4.41 -11.02
N ALA A 124 6.88 -5.35 -10.97
CA ALA A 124 6.45 -6.11 -12.15
C ALA A 124 5.98 -5.18 -13.27
N SER A 125 5.08 -4.23 -12.97
CA SER A 125 4.59 -3.24 -13.94
C SER A 125 5.72 -2.38 -14.50
N THR A 126 6.69 -2.00 -13.69
CA THR A 126 7.86 -1.20 -14.11
C THR A 126 8.77 -2.01 -15.06
N LEU A 127 9.01 -3.28 -14.77
CA LEU A 127 9.80 -4.15 -15.65
C LEU A 127 9.11 -4.38 -16.98
N ILE A 128 7.79 -4.62 -16.98
CA ILE A 128 6.99 -4.72 -18.20
C ILE A 128 7.08 -3.42 -19.01
N ALA A 129 6.89 -2.25 -18.37
CA ALA A 129 7.02 -0.96 -19.02
C ALA A 129 8.39 -0.76 -19.68
N LYS A 130 9.46 -1.20 -18.99
CA LYS A 130 10.83 -1.14 -19.54
C LYS A 130 10.99 -2.00 -20.81
N GLU A 131 10.42 -3.20 -20.82
CA GLU A 131 10.45 -4.06 -22.02
C GLU A 131 9.59 -3.50 -23.16
N LEU A 132 8.42 -2.96 -22.85
CA LEU A 132 7.57 -2.29 -23.84
C LEU A 132 8.28 -1.09 -24.47
N LEU A 133 8.98 -0.27 -23.67
CA LEU A 133 9.73 0.89 -24.17
C LEU A 133 10.88 0.48 -25.09
N LYS A 134 11.58 -0.62 -24.84
CA LYS A 134 12.63 -1.14 -25.74
C LYS A 134 12.08 -1.54 -27.12
N ASN A 135 10.83 -1.98 -27.16
CA ASN A 135 10.17 -2.47 -28.37
C ASN A 135 9.13 -1.49 -28.90
N LYS A 136 9.18 -0.22 -28.49
CA LYS A 136 8.14 0.79 -28.76
C LYS A 136 7.73 0.86 -30.25
N GLU A 137 8.69 0.82 -31.16
CA GLU A 137 8.43 0.93 -32.60
C GLU A 137 7.61 -0.23 -33.18
N ASN A 138 7.57 -1.36 -32.48
CA ASN A 138 6.86 -2.57 -32.92
C ASN A 138 5.52 -2.75 -32.20
N LEU A 139 5.17 -1.91 -31.23
CA LEU A 139 3.93 -2.05 -30.47
C LEU A 139 2.72 -1.75 -31.36
N GLU A 140 1.81 -2.71 -31.47
CA GLU A 140 0.54 -2.53 -32.18
C GLU A 140 -0.44 -1.68 -31.37
N HIS A 141 -0.46 -1.87 -30.05
CA HIS A 141 -1.34 -1.15 -29.12
C HIS A 141 -0.56 -0.26 -28.18
N SER A 142 -1.24 0.72 -27.62
CA SER A 142 -0.70 1.58 -26.56
C SER A 142 -0.86 0.92 -25.19
N TYR A 143 0.03 1.21 -24.28
CA TYR A 143 0.02 0.68 -22.90
C TYR A 143 0.05 1.81 -21.91
N ARG A 144 -0.88 1.78 -20.96
CA ARG A 144 -0.98 2.74 -19.88
C ARG A 144 -0.63 2.05 -18.57
N ILE A 145 0.39 2.55 -17.89
CA ILE A 145 0.80 2.08 -16.57
C ILE A 145 0.36 3.12 -15.55
N VAL A 146 -0.36 2.71 -14.51
CA VAL A 146 -0.92 3.61 -13.50
C VAL A 146 -0.63 3.09 -12.10
N PHE A 147 0.00 3.93 -11.29
CA PHE A 147 0.23 3.70 -9.86
C PHE A 147 -0.65 4.63 -9.04
N VAL A 148 -1.52 4.07 -8.24
CA VAL A 148 -2.53 4.81 -7.46
C VAL A 148 -2.64 4.27 -6.04
N PRO A 149 -2.99 5.08 -5.05
CA PRO A 149 -3.49 4.56 -3.79
C PRO A 149 -4.69 3.65 -4.02
N GLU A 150 -4.76 2.54 -3.29
CA GLU A 150 -5.85 1.58 -3.41
C GLU A 150 -7.21 2.25 -3.19
N THR A 151 -8.23 1.82 -3.90
CA THR A 151 -9.62 2.28 -3.83
C THR A 151 -9.78 3.77 -4.13
N ILE A 152 -9.39 4.67 -3.22
CA ILE A 152 -9.57 6.13 -3.37
C ILE A 152 -8.79 6.68 -4.56
N GLY A 153 -7.57 6.18 -4.80
CA GLY A 153 -6.75 6.59 -5.93
C GLY A 153 -7.34 6.13 -7.27
N ALA A 154 -7.82 4.90 -7.33
CA ALA A 154 -8.49 4.37 -8.53
C ALA A 154 -9.78 5.13 -8.83
N ILE A 155 -10.60 5.42 -7.81
CA ILE A 155 -11.84 6.22 -7.96
C ILE A 155 -11.49 7.63 -8.46
N ALA A 156 -10.52 8.30 -7.83
CA ALA A 156 -10.10 9.64 -8.24
C ALA A 156 -9.52 9.65 -9.66
N TYR A 157 -8.72 8.63 -10.01
CA TYR A 157 -8.18 8.51 -11.36
C TYR A 157 -9.30 8.36 -12.40
N CYS A 158 -10.25 7.45 -12.19
CA CYS A 158 -11.38 7.25 -13.10
C CYS A 158 -12.23 8.52 -13.25
N ALA A 159 -12.53 9.21 -12.14
CA ALA A 159 -13.34 10.41 -12.15
C ALA A 159 -12.69 11.59 -12.93
N ASN A 160 -11.36 11.71 -12.86
CA ASN A 160 -10.63 12.80 -13.50
C ASN A 160 -10.12 12.47 -14.91
N ASN A 161 -10.13 11.18 -15.31
CA ASN A 161 -9.56 10.71 -16.58
C ASN A 161 -10.57 9.92 -17.44
N GLU A 162 -11.86 10.28 -17.41
CA GLU A 162 -12.92 9.55 -18.11
C GLU A 162 -12.62 9.36 -19.60
N LYS A 163 -12.03 10.37 -20.25
CA LYS A 163 -11.66 10.29 -21.67
C LYS A 163 -10.58 9.22 -21.92
N ALA A 164 -9.58 9.14 -21.08
CA ALA A 164 -8.52 8.13 -21.18
C ALA A 164 -9.10 6.73 -20.90
N MET A 165 -9.97 6.61 -19.90
CA MET A 165 -10.62 5.34 -19.55
C MET A 165 -11.43 4.76 -20.71
N LYS A 166 -12.03 5.59 -21.56
CA LYS A 166 -12.77 5.15 -22.77
C LYS A 166 -11.86 4.54 -23.85
N SER A 167 -10.57 4.84 -23.85
CA SER A 167 -9.57 4.27 -24.76
C SER A 167 -9.07 2.90 -24.31
N ILE A 168 -9.20 2.58 -23.02
CA ILE A 168 -8.76 1.32 -22.44
C ILE A 168 -9.71 0.20 -22.83
N LYS A 169 -9.16 -0.86 -23.42
CA LYS A 169 -9.90 -2.04 -23.82
C LYS A 169 -9.95 -3.10 -22.74
N ASN A 170 -8.81 -3.37 -22.14
CA ASN A 170 -8.65 -4.33 -21.07
C ASN A 170 -7.53 -3.85 -20.14
N GLY A 171 -7.48 -4.41 -18.93
CA GLY A 171 -6.43 -4.07 -17.97
C GLY A 171 -6.23 -5.18 -16.96
N LEU A 172 -5.05 -5.13 -16.35
CA LEU A 172 -4.65 -5.99 -15.23
C LEU A 172 -4.24 -5.12 -14.06
N VAL A 173 -4.68 -5.51 -12.88
CA VAL A 173 -4.15 -4.99 -11.62
C VAL A 173 -3.14 -6.02 -11.10
N LEU A 174 -1.88 -5.62 -10.99
CA LEU A 174 -0.81 -6.46 -10.49
C LEU A 174 -0.58 -6.16 -9.00
N THR A 175 -0.80 -7.16 -8.17
CA THR A 175 -0.63 -7.05 -6.72
C THR A 175 -0.14 -8.37 -6.16
N THR A 176 0.61 -8.33 -5.05
CA THR A 176 1.09 -9.54 -4.35
C THR A 176 1.79 -10.58 -5.24
N CYS A 177 2.53 -10.12 -6.26
CA CYS A 177 3.17 -10.96 -7.28
C CYS A 177 4.50 -11.57 -6.83
N GLY A 178 5.00 -11.28 -5.64
CA GLY A 178 6.35 -11.65 -5.17
C GLY A 178 6.38 -12.71 -4.07
N GLY A 179 5.29 -13.39 -3.79
CA GLY A 179 5.23 -14.44 -2.77
C GLY A 179 5.79 -15.78 -3.25
N LEU A 180 6.08 -16.67 -2.30
CA LEU A 180 6.52 -18.05 -2.56
C LEU A 180 5.35 -19.00 -2.89
N GLY A 181 4.13 -18.54 -2.80
CA GLY A 181 2.91 -19.31 -3.06
C GLY A 181 2.59 -19.44 -4.56
N GLN A 182 1.46 -20.06 -4.83
CA GLN A 182 0.92 -20.11 -6.18
C GLN A 182 0.38 -18.72 -6.57
N TYR A 183 0.53 -18.37 -7.84
CA TYR A 183 -0.14 -17.19 -8.40
C TYR A 183 -1.64 -17.43 -8.46
N GLY A 184 -2.41 -16.40 -8.20
CA GLY A 184 -3.86 -16.40 -8.32
C GLY A 184 -4.32 -15.34 -9.30
N TYR A 185 -5.41 -15.62 -9.98
CA TYR A 185 -6.09 -14.66 -10.84
C TYR A 185 -7.52 -14.42 -10.34
N LYS A 186 -7.86 -13.17 -10.11
CA LYS A 186 -9.23 -12.75 -9.83
C LYS A 186 -9.83 -12.22 -11.11
N GLN A 187 -10.82 -12.92 -11.65
CA GLN A 187 -11.52 -12.56 -12.87
C GLN A 187 -12.11 -11.15 -12.78
N SER A 188 -12.25 -10.50 -13.95
CA SER A 188 -12.95 -9.23 -14.08
C SER A 188 -14.43 -9.36 -13.70
N TRP A 189 -15.08 -8.21 -13.45
CA TRP A 189 -16.51 -8.17 -13.14
C TRP A 189 -17.38 -8.85 -14.20
N GLN A 190 -17.06 -8.62 -15.47
CA GLN A 190 -17.69 -9.31 -16.60
C GLN A 190 -16.94 -10.62 -16.83
N LYS A 191 -17.50 -11.74 -16.36
CA LYS A 191 -16.88 -13.06 -16.45
C LYS A 191 -16.54 -13.47 -17.88
N GLU A 192 -17.44 -13.20 -18.82
CA GLU A 192 -17.23 -13.41 -20.26
C GLU A 192 -16.49 -12.21 -20.84
N ASN A 193 -15.18 -12.20 -20.69
CA ASN A 193 -14.32 -11.12 -21.18
C ASN A 193 -13.00 -11.68 -21.71
N PHE A 194 -12.56 -11.20 -22.85
CA PHE A 194 -11.32 -11.61 -23.52
C PHE A 194 -10.11 -11.66 -22.58
N ILE A 195 -9.98 -10.73 -21.63
CA ILE A 195 -8.83 -10.73 -20.71
C ILE A 195 -8.86 -11.95 -19.77
N ASN A 196 -10.05 -12.43 -19.38
CA ASN A 196 -10.16 -13.63 -18.55
C ASN A 196 -9.72 -14.87 -19.32
N GLU A 197 -10.21 -15.03 -20.55
CA GLU A 197 -9.84 -16.13 -21.46
C GLU A 197 -8.32 -16.14 -21.69
N MET A 198 -7.74 -14.98 -22.01
CA MET A 198 -6.30 -14.86 -22.25
C MET A 198 -5.45 -15.21 -21.03
N ILE A 199 -5.90 -14.89 -19.83
CA ILE A 199 -5.16 -15.22 -18.59
C ILE A 199 -5.32 -16.70 -18.26
N GLU A 200 -6.51 -17.28 -18.44
CA GLU A 200 -6.76 -18.70 -18.22
C GLU A 200 -5.93 -19.60 -19.17
N ASP A 201 -5.66 -19.12 -20.38
CA ASP A 201 -4.78 -19.83 -21.34
C ASP A 201 -3.31 -19.84 -20.92
N VAL A 202 -2.89 -18.95 -20.03
CA VAL A 202 -1.50 -18.83 -19.56
C VAL A 202 -1.26 -19.63 -18.26
N PHE A 203 -2.28 -19.83 -17.45
CA PHE A 203 -2.22 -20.55 -16.18
C PHE A 203 -2.59 -22.02 -16.31
#